data_77662914db76924b9c45f2a18be7c1e8
#
_entry.id   77662914db76924b9c45f2a18be7c1e8
#
_cell.length_a   1.000
_cell.length_b   1.000
_cell.length_c   1.000
_cell.angle_alpha   90.00
_cell.angle_beta   90.00
_cell.angle_gamma   90.00
#
_symmetry.space_group_name_H-M   'P 1'
#
loop_
_entity.id
_entity.type
_entity.pdbx_description
1 polymer ?
#
loop_
_entity_poly.entity_id
_entity_poly.type
_entity_poly.pdbx_seq_one_letter_code
_entity_poly.pdbx_strand_id
1 'polypeptide(L)'
;MSKENFKEMLFNFIKSKIVITILVILLLVFFIKNMLIISNILLLIYAAALLYIIFDNSKKDNFSNKIENIIHKVDTVKSTAFSKVHFPTMFLLENGEVIWYNESLALRLENNDIVGKNIKEIIKEFNIKLALEGKRSEYKNVVFKDRIYDIYISIIQDYEINEDNNLIVISFDDITDNVNLINQINNAKESVMLIEVDNLDEVIKTTEEDLRPQLIADIDRTINNYANSLKALIRKYSSNKYVLTTKDANIETEMNKKFDILDTIREVSSGNKLTVTLSIGVGRGGENPAQNHEFATIAKDLALGRGGDQCVVKSFEKVSFYGGKTKEVEKRTKVRARVIGHALLELINESSNVIIMGHHNPDMDCLGAAIGMYSTIRSLNKECYIVMDDPHDAVQYMLDRLDDDDNYKDTFININAVKNIKNDKSLLILVDVHNESYVLSMEVVDYFSRIVIIDHHRKTKDFIQGTMLSYVETYASSTSELITELIQYMVEKPKLREVEAVALLAGICLDTKNFCFKTGVRTFEAAAFLRRLGADTVDVKRIFSEALDIYITRADIIKTAKVKSGIAVAKCPPEISNSVLPAQAADELLNITGIQASFVIAKIEEGTYISGRSLGXXXXEMFREYWNI
;
A
#
# COMPACT_ATOMS: atom_id res chain seq x y z
N MET A 1 -10.83 -25.15 -46.55
CA MET A 1 -11.76 -26.31 -46.46
C MET A 1 -11.76 -26.77 -45.03
N SER A 2 -12.89 -26.78 -44.33
CA SER A 2 -12.94 -27.13 -42.92
C SER A 2 -12.70 -28.63 -42.77
N LYS A 3 -12.19 -29.03 -41.61
CA LYS A 3 -11.95 -30.46 -41.25
C LYS A 3 -13.22 -31.30 -41.37
N GLU A 4 -14.39 -30.69 -41.20
CA GLU A 4 -15.71 -31.31 -41.35
C GLU A 4 -16.06 -31.57 -42.82
N ASN A 5 -15.88 -30.62 -43.72
CA ASN A 5 -16.13 -30.78 -45.13
C ASN A 5 -15.25 -31.90 -45.75
N PHE A 6 -14.01 -32.02 -45.26
CA PHE A 6 -13.12 -33.10 -45.69
C PHE A 6 -13.59 -34.46 -45.18
N LYS A 7 -14.05 -34.57 -43.93
CA LYS A 7 -14.61 -35.79 -43.36
C LYS A 7 -15.87 -36.25 -44.10
N GLU A 8 -16.77 -35.32 -44.40
CA GLU A 8 -18.04 -35.57 -45.13
C GLU A 8 -17.76 -35.99 -46.56
N MET A 9 -16.85 -35.34 -47.26
CA MET A 9 -16.42 -35.72 -48.59
C MET A 9 -15.78 -37.14 -48.62
N LEU A 10 -14.92 -37.41 -47.64
CA LEU A 10 -14.29 -38.74 -47.52
C LEU A 10 -15.31 -39.82 -47.19
N PHE A 11 -16.31 -39.53 -46.37
CA PHE A 11 -17.40 -40.45 -45.99
C PHE A 11 -18.27 -40.76 -47.21
N ASN A 12 -18.69 -39.78 -47.96
CA ASN A 12 -19.51 -39.93 -49.18
C ASN A 12 -18.72 -40.67 -50.29
N PHE A 13 -17.42 -40.42 -50.40
CA PHE A 13 -16.54 -41.10 -51.32
C PHE A 13 -16.44 -42.59 -51.01
N ILE A 14 -16.23 -42.94 -49.73
CA ILE A 14 -16.15 -44.34 -49.29
C ILE A 14 -17.49 -45.06 -49.44
N LYS A 15 -18.63 -44.37 -49.23
CA LYS A 15 -19.99 -44.94 -49.31
C LYS A 15 -20.51 -45.05 -50.75
N SER A 16 -19.83 -44.49 -51.70
CA SER A 16 -20.22 -44.57 -53.10
C SER A 16 -20.15 -46.02 -53.59
N LYS A 17 -21.23 -46.48 -54.21
CA LYS A 17 -21.32 -47.85 -54.78
C LYS A 17 -20.18 -48.14 -55.77
N ILE A 18 -19.68 -47.11 -56.44
CA ILE A 18 -18.57 -47.20 -57.39
C ILE A 18 -17.26 -47.51 -56.67
N VAL A 19 -16.97 -46.84 -55.55
CA VAL A 19 -15.75 -47.08 -54.74
C VAL A 19 -15.78 -48.51 -54.15
N ILE A 20 -16.93 -48.93 -53.66
CA ILE A 20 -17.11 -50.30 -53.13
C ILE A 20 -16.89 -51.33 -54.27
N THR A 21 -17.44 -51.08 -55.44
CA THR A 21 -17.28 -51.96 -56.61
C THR A 21 -15.81 -52.07 -57.06
N ILE A 22 -15.15 -50.90 -57.15
CA ILE A 22 -13.72 -50.84 -57.49
C ILE A 22 -12.87 -51.57 -56.42
N LEU A 23 -13.18 -51.37 -55.12
CA LEU A 23 -12.46 -52.01 -54.04
C LEU A 23 -12.65 -53.56 -54.07
N VAL A 24 -13.87 -54.05 -54.40
CA VAL A 24 -14.18 -55.47 -54.55
C VAL A 24 -13.45 -56.02 -55.79
N ILE A 25 -13.40 -55.30 -56.89
CA ILE A 25 -12.65 -55.74 -58.10
C ILE A 25 -11.15 -55.82 -57.81
N LEU A 26 -10.60 -54.79 -57.11
CA LEU A 26 -9.19 -54.75 -56.70
C LEU A 26 -8.88 -55.89 -55.71
N LEU A 27 -9.76 -56.21 -54.81
CA LEU A 27 -9.64 -57.36 -53.89
C LEU A 27 -9.66 -58.66 -54.64
N LEU A 28 -10.52 -58.81 -55.62
CA LEU A 28 -10.60 -59.99 -56.52
C LEU A 28 -9.32 -60.16 -57.35
N VAL A 29 -8.80 -59.08 -57.94
CA VAL A 29 -7.55 -59.13 -58.71
C VAL A 29 -6.34 -59.47 -57.81
N PHE A 30 -6.29 -58.92 -56.58
CA PHE A 30 -5.26 -59.26 -55.60
C PHE A 30 -5.34 -60.70 -55.11
N PHE A 31 -6.56 -61.20 -54.97
CA PHE A 31 -6.78 -62.60 -54.57
C PHE A 31 -6.28 -63.62 -55.66
N ILE A 32 -6.49 -63.27 -56.95
CA ILE A 32 -6.02 -64.06 -58.09
C ILE A 32 -4.50 -64.09 -58.21
N LYS A 33 -3.79 -63.11 -57.69
CA LYS A 33 -2.31 -63.01 -57.74
C LYS A 33 -1.60 -63.51 -56.46
N ASN A 34 -2.22 -64.32 -55.62
CA ASN A 34 -1.65 -64.91 -54.39
C ASN A 34 -1.18 -63.85 -53.35
N MET A 35 -1.83 -62.69 -53.32
CA MET A 35 -1.49 -61.65 -52.33
C MET A 35 -2.53 -61.56 -51.17
N LEU A 36 -2.84 -62.74 -50.58
CA LEU A 36 -3.80 -62.90 -49.50
C LEU A 36 -3.57 -61.97 -48.26
N ILE A 37 -2.31 -61.75 -47.95
CA ILE A 37 -1.94 -60.98 -46.76
C ILE A 37 -2.30 -59.49 -46.93
N ILE A 38 -2.00 -58.87 -48.08
CA ILE A 38 -2.26 -57.48 -48.36
C ILE A 38 -3.77 -57.20 -48.47
N SER A 39 -4.51 -58.14 -49.08
CA SER A 39 -5.96 -58.06 -49.17
C SER A 39 -6.63 -58.16 -47.80
N ASN A 40 -6.14 -58.97 -46.88
CA ASN A 40 -6.66 -59.03 -45.51
C ASN A 40 -6.32 -57.80 -44.70
N ILE A 41 -5.15 -57.22 -44.90
CA ILE A 41 -4.77 -55.91 -44.22
C ILE A 41 -5.69 -54.81 -44.73
N LEU A 42 -5.94 -54.70 -46.03
CA LEU A 42 -6.83 -53.66 -46.59
C LEU A 42 -8.27 -53.89 -46.10
N LEU A 43 -8.73 -55.11 -45.95
CA LEU A 43 -10.05 -55.44 -45.42
C LEU A 43 -10.14 -55.02 -43.91
N LEU A 44 -9.09 -55.28 -43.16
CA LEU A 44 -9.01 -54.86 -41.74
C LEU A 44 -9.00 -53.36 -41.58
N ILE A 45 -8.26 -52.64 -42.42
CA ILE A 45 -8.23 -51.15 -42.43
C ILE A 45 -9.61 -50.59 -42.76
N TYR A 46 -10.28 -51.17 -43.77
CA TYR A 46 -11.64 -50.79 -44.16
C TYR A 46 -12.65 -51.08 -43.04
N ALA A 47 -12.57 -52.24 -42.40
CA ALA A 47 -13.42 -52.60 -41.27
C ALA A 47 -13.19 -51.63 -40.06
N ALA A 48 -11.93 -51.31 -39.78
CA ALA A 48 -11.59 -50.36 -38.72
C ALA A 48 -12.10 -48.92 -39.03
N ALA A 49 -12.00 -48.51 -40.29
CA ALA A 49 -12.54 -47.19 -40.73
C ALA A 49 -14.07 -47.17 -40.62
N LEU A 50 -14.75 -48.26 -41.00
CA LEU A 50 -16.20 -48.38 -40.86
C LEU A 50 -16.62 -48.35 -39.38
N LEU A 51 -15.92 -49.09 -38.52
CA LEU A 51 -16.18 -49.10 -37.08
C LEU A 51 -15.97 -47.70 -36.48
N TYR A 52 -14.93 -47.00 -36.89
CA TYR A 52 -14.67 -45.61 -36.45
C TYR A 52 -15.81 -44.68 -36.86
N ILE A 53 -16.28 -44.76 -38.09
CA ILE A 53 -17.39 -43.92 -38.60
C ILE A 53 -18.70 -44.26 -37.86
N ILE A 54 -18.99 -45.54 -37.59
CA ILE A 54 -20.18 -45.96 -36.84
C ILE A 54 -20.10 -45.44 -35.39
N PHE A 55 -18.91 -45.50 -34.77
CA PHE A 55 -18.70 -45.05 -33.41
C PHE A 55 -18.81 -43.51 -33.30
N ASP A 56 -18.25 -42.76 -34.25
CA ASP A 56 -18.34 -41.30 -34.30
C ASP A 56 -19.79 -40.83 -34.54
N ASN A 57 -20.52 -41.50 -35.44
CA ASN A 57 -21.93 -41.25 -35.67
C ASN A 57 -22.80 -41.59 -34.46
N SER A 58 -22.52 -42.71 -33.76
CA SER A 58 -23.25 -43.10 -32.56
C SER A 58 -23.07 -42.05 -31.44
N LYS A 59 -21.90 -41.42 -31.35
CA LYS A 59 -21.69 -40.30 -30.42
C LYS A 59 -22.47 -39.05 -30.82
N LYS A 60 -22.51 -38.70 -32.10
CA LYS A 60 -23.26 -37.53 -32.61
C LYS A 60 -24.77 -37.75 -32.47
N ASP A 61 -25.28 -38.93 -32.78
CA ASP A 61 -26.71 -39.25 -32.66
C ASP A 61 -27.15 -39.24 -31.17
N ASN A 62 -26.31 -39.79 -30.27
CA ASN A 62 -26.57 -39.71 -28.82
C ASN A 62 -26.57 -38.28 -28.30
N PHE A 63 -25.67 -37.46 -28.81
CA PHE A 63 -25.58 -36.04 -28.40
C PHE A 63 -26.78 -35.25 -28.96
N SER A 64 -27.13 -35.47 -30.23
CA SER A 64 -28.28 -34.82 -30.86
C SER A 64 -29.60 -35.26 -30.20
N ASN A 65 -29.76 -36.57 -29.93
CA ASN A 65 -30.93 -37.10 -29.24
C ASN A 65 -31.03 -36.62 -27.78
N LYS A 66 -29.89 -36.42 -27.10
CA LYS A 66 -29.88 -35.83 -25.75
C LYS A 66 -30.33 -34.39 -25.80
N ILE A 67 -29.82 -33.60 -26.75
CA ILE A 67 -30.25 -32.21 -26.94
C ILE A 67 -31.72 -32.15 -27.31
N GLU A 68 -32.19 -32.98 -28.25
CA GLU A 68 -33.61 -33.03 -28.60
C GLU A 68 -34.49 -33.43 -27.42
N ASN A 69 -34.07 -34.37 -26.58
CA ASN A 69 -34.81 -34.74 -25.37
C ASN A 69 -34.81 -33.62 -24.33
N ILE A 70 -33.69 -32.92 -24.15
CA ILE A 70 -33.64 -31.73 -23.26
C ILE A 70 -34.53 -30.63 -23.81
N ILE A 71 -34.44 -30.36 -25.12
CA ILE A 71 -35.28 -29.32 -25.77
C ILE A 71 -36.76 -29.76 -25.69
N HIS A 72 -37.09 -31.02 -25.93
CA HIS A 72 -38.47 -31.54 -25.85
C HIS A 72 -39.02 -31.47 -24.42
N LYS A 73 -38.20 -31.71 -23.39
CA LYS A 73 -38.58 -31.50 -21.98
C LYS A 73 -38.76 -30.02 -21.64
N VAL A 74 -37.91 -29.15 -22.19
CA VAL A 74 -38.04 -27.68 -22.06
C VAL A 74 -39.27 -27.20 -22.85
N ASP A 75 -39.54 -27.77 -24.00
CA ASP A 75 -40.70 -27.46 -24.86
C ASP A 75 -42.04 -27.87 -24.22
N THR A 76 -42.07 -28.98 -23.48
CA THR A 76 -43.30 -29.43 -22.79
C THR A 76 -43.61 -28.57 -21.54
N VAL A 77 -42.64 -27.83 -21.01
CA VAL A 77 -42.87 -26.94 -19.85
C VAL A 77 -42.80 -25.47 -20.30
N LYS A 78 -43.54 -25.10 -21.32
CA LYS A 78 -43.74 -23.72 -21.79
C LYS A 78 -42.58 -23.10 -22.56
N SER A 79 -42.36 -23.56 -23.78
CA SER A 79 -41.43 -23.02 -24.78
C SER A 79 -41.59 -21.49 -24.98
N THR A 80 -42.78 -20.96 -24.73
CA THR A 80 -43.07 -19.55 -24.87
C THR A 80 -42.65 -18.71 -23.65
N ALA A 81 -42.49 -19.29 -22.47
CA ALA A 81 -42.18 -18.51 -21.26
C ALA A 81 -40.68 -18.20 -21.16
N PHE A 82 -39.82 -19.19 -21.37
CA PHE A 82 -38.35 -18.99 -21.26
C PHE A 82 -37.79 -18.14 -22.40
N SER A 83 -38.32 -18.26 -23.62
CA SER A 83 -37.86 -17.45 -24.75
C SER A 83 -38.21 -15.96 -24.58
N LYS A 84 -39.32 -15.66 -23.87
CA LYS A 84 -39.81 -14.30 -23.62
C LYS A 84 -39.39 -13.69 -22.27
N VAL A 85 -38.59 -14.39 -21.48
CA VAL A 85 -38.00 -13.84 -20.27
C VAL A 85 -37.12 -12.64 -20.67
N HIS A 86 -37.34 -11.50 -20.04
CA HIS A 86 -36.59 -10.27 -20.33
C HIS A 86 -35.12 -10.33 -19.91
N PHE A 87 -34.77 -11.22 -18.97
CA PHE A 87 -33.39 -11.39 -18.54
C PHE A 87 -32.63 -12.23 -19.57
N PRO A 88 -31.52 -11.72 -20.14
CA PRO A 88 -30.66 -12.52 -21.00
C PRO A 88 -30.21 -13.79 -20.28
N THR A 89 -30.45 -14.94 -20.89
CA THR A 89 -30.21 -16.25 -20.26
C THR A 89 -29.60 -17.21 -21.29
N MET A 90 -28.66 -18.05 -20.84
CA MET A 90 -28.09 -19.11 -21.64
C MET A 90 -27.96 -20.40 -20.84
N PHE A 91 -27.94 -21.51 -21.54
CA PHE A 91 -27.73 -22.85 -20.97
C PHE A 91 -26.39 -23.40 -21.46
N LEU A 92 -25.65 -24.00 -20.54
CA LEU A 92 -24.36 -24.60 -20.81
C LEU A 92 -24.35 -26.06 -20.36
N LEU A 93 -23.54 -26.85 -21.03
CA LEU A 93 -23.10 -28.16 -20.55
C LEU A 93 -21.97 -28.00 -19.53
N GLU A 94 -21.64 -29.02 -18.79
CA GLU A 94 -20.55 -29.08 -17.80
C GLU A 94 -19.17 -28.74 -18.37
N ASN A 95 -18.97 -28.99 -19.67
CA ASN A 95 -17.72 -28.63 -20.37
C ASN A 95 -17.63 -27.13 -20.71
N GLY A 96 -18.70 -26.36 -20.44
CA GLY A 96 -18.78 -24.94 -20.72
C GLY A 96 -19.29 -24.58 -22.12
N GLU A 97 -19.76 -25.57 -22.87
CA GLU A 97 -20.32 -25.37 -24.21
C GLU A 97 -21.74 -24.78 -24.12
N VAL A 98 -22.02 -23.73 -24.86
CA VAL A 98 -23.34 -23.09 -24.93
C VAL A 98 -24.26 -23.96 -25.80
N ILE A 99 -25.38 -24.39 -25.25
CA ILE A 99 -26.36 -25.23 -25.99
C ILE A 99 -27.61 -24.43 -26.39
N TRP A 100 -27.91 -23.38 -25.68
CA TRP A 100 -29.10 -22.56 -25.96
C TRP A 100 -28.97 -21.18 -25.30
N TYR A 101 -29.67 -20.21 -25.89
CA TYR A 101 -29.83 -18.86 -25.31
C TYR A 101 -31.16 -18.26 -25.76
N ASN A 102 -31.70 -17.34 -24.95
CA ASN A 102 -32.99 -16.72 -25.23
C ASN A 102 -32.86 -15.49 -26.18
N GLU A 103 -34.01 -14.99 -26.63
CA GLU A 103 -34.13 -13.82 -27.53
C GLU A 103 -33.50 -12.56 -26.91
N SER A 104 -33.65 -12.39 -25.60
CA SER A 104 -33.06 -11.24 -24.88
C SER A 104 -31.53 -11.24 -24.98
N LEU A 105 -30.89 -12.41 -24.86
CA LEU A 105 -29.43 -12.52 -25.03
C LEU A 105 -29.02 -12.41 -26.51
N ALA A 106 -29.84 -12.96 -27.44
CA ALA A 106 -29.60 -12.87 -28.88
C ALA A 106 -29.48 -11.39 -29.33
N LEU A 107 -30.37 -10.54 -28.85
CA LEU A 107 -30.34 -9.10 -29.12
C LEU A 107 -29.04 -8.44 -28.62
N ARG A 108 -28.52 -8.87 -27.46
CA ARG A 108 -27.25 -8.35 -26.90
C ARG A 108 -26.02 -8.86 -27.67
N LEU A 109 -26.14 -10.02 -28.32
CA LEU A 109 -25.06 -10.62 -29.10
C LEU A 109 -24.99 -10.10 -30.55
N GLU A 110 -25.89 -9.20 -30.93
CA GLU A 110 -25.97 -8.64 -32.29
C GLU A 110 -26.10 -9.76 -33.36
N ASN A 111 -26.88 -10.77 -33.05
CA ASN A 111 -27.13 -11.94 -33.92
C ASN A 111 -25.87 -12.81 -34.20
N ASN A 112 -24.82 -12.69 -33.44
CA ASN A 112 -23.69 -13.62 -33.49
C ASN A 112 -24.07 -14.92 -32.78
N ASP A 113 -24.17 -16.00 -33.56
CA ASP A 113 -24.50 -17.31 -32.96
C ASP A 113 -23.36 -17.78 -32.07
N ILE A 114 -23.72 -18.16 -30.84
CA ILE A 114 -22.79 -18.63 -29.81
C ILE A 114 -23.03 -20.10 -29.45
N VAL A 115 -24.03 -20.75 -30.04
CA VAL A 115 -24.26 -22.18 -29.79
C VAL A 115 -23.03 -22.98 -30.24
N GLY A 116 -22.57 -23.87 -29.39
CA GLY A 116 -21.37 -24.71 -29.62
C GLY A 116 -20.06 -24.02 -29.22
N LYS A 117 -20.07 -22.75 -28.85
CA LYS A 117 -18.85 -22.06 -28.35
C LYS A 117 -18.69 -22.27 -26.84
N ASN A 118 -17.45 -22.18 -26.37
CA ASN A 118 -17.19 -22.27 -24.92
C ASN A 118 -17.43 -20.92 -24.24
N ILE A 119 -18.04 -20.94 -23.06
CA ILE A 119 -18.34 -19.72 -22.27
C ILE A 119 -17.10 -18.85 -22.02
N LYS A 120 -15.92 -19.41 -21.91
CA LYS A 120 -14.66 -18.68 -21.73
C LYS A 120 -14.29 -17.81 -22.92
N GLU A 121 -14.79 -18.12 -24.10
CA GLU A 121 -14.60 -17.27 -25.29
C GLU A 121 -15.50 -16.04 -25.24
N ILE A 122 -16.58 -16.11 -24.46
CA ILE A 122 -17.59 -15.05 -24.32
C ILE A 122 -17.27 -14.20 -23.07
N ILE A 123 -17.01 -14.87 -21.94
CA ILE A 123 -16.70 -14.22 -20.64
C ILE A 123 -15.37 -14.80 -20.13
N LYS A 124 -14.29 -14.07 -20.32
CA LYS A 124 -12.91 -14.52 -19.99
C LYS A 124 -12.72 -14.91 -18.53
N GLU A 125 -13.41 -14.23 -17.62
CA GLU A 125 -13.28 -14.42 -16.17
C GLU A 125 -14.09 -15.61 -15.64
N PHE A 126 -14.90 -16.26 -16.49
CA PHE A 126 -15.78 -17.35 -16.07
C PHE A 126 -15.00 -18.63 -15.76
N ASN A 127 -15.19 -19.16 -14.55
CA ASN A 127 -14.56 -20.42 -14.13
C ASN A 127 -15.63 -21.45 -13.81
N ILE A 128 -15.84 -22.36 -14.77
CA ILE A 128 -16.87 -23.37 -14.70
C ILE A 128 -16.67 -24.36 -13.54
N LYS A 129 -15.42 -24.68 -13.19
CA LYS A 129 -15.12 -25.60 -12.07
C LYS A 129 -15.62 -25.06 -10.73
N LEU A 130 -15.39 -23.76 -10.49
CA LEU A 130 -15.87 -23.10 -9.26
C LEU A 130 -17.40 -23.04 -9.20
N ALA A 131 -18.05 -22.91 -10.35
CA ALA A 131 -19.51 -22.95 -10.43
C ALA A 131 -20.03 -24.36 -10.10
N LEU A 132 -19.47 -25.39 -10.74
CA LEU A 132 -19.88 -26.79 -10.52
C LEU A 132 -19.64 -27.27 -9.08
N GLU A 133 -18.56 -26.80 -8.45
CA GLU A 133 -18.24 -27.09 -7.05
C GLU A 133 -19.14 -26.31 -6.05
N GLY A 134 -20.04 -25.45 -6.54
CA GLY A 134 -20.88 -24.59 -5.70
C GLY A 134 -20.13 -23.48 -4.96
N LYS A 135 -18.86 -23.28 -5.28
CA LYS A 135 -18.00 -22.28 -4.64
C LYS A 135 -18.25 -20.86 -5.16
N ARG A 136 -18.88 -20.74 -6.32
CA ARG A 136 -19.19 -19.44 -6.92
C ARG A 136 -20.49 -19.51 -7.72
N SER A 137 -21.51 -18.85 -7.20
CA SER A 137 -22.85 -18.77 -7.79
C SER A 137 -23.15 -17.43 -8.46
N GLU A 138 -22.25 -16.44 -8.31
CA GLU A 138 -22.43 -15.11 -8.90
C GLU A 138 -21.11 -14.47 -9.31
N TYR A 139 -21.17 -13.63 -10.33
CA TYR A 139 -20.09 -12.73 -10.75
C TYR A 139 -20.70 -11.33 -10.83
N LYS A 140 -20.12 -10.38 -10.11
CA LYS A 140 -20.62 -8.99 -10.05
C LYS A 140 -19.81 -8.05 -10.93
N ASN A 141 -20.49 -7.05 -11.50
CA ASN A 141 -19.89 -5.99 -12.30
C ASN A 141 -19.06 -6.50 -13.49
N VAL A 142 -19.52 -7.57 -14.13
CA VAL A 142 -18.83 -8.12 -15.30
C VAL A 142 -19.09 -7.22 -16.52
N VAL A 143 -18.00 -6.70 -17.10
CA VAL A 143 -18.10 -5.93 -18.34
C VAL A 143 -18.20 -6.89 -19.52
N PHE A 144 -19.31 -6.83 -20.23
CA PHE A 144 -19.52 -7.64 -21.43
C PHE A 144 -19.96 -6.69 -22.57
N LYS A 145 -19.12 -6.59 -23.59
CA LYS A 145 -19.22 -5.53 -24.60
C LYS A 145 -19.25 -4.15 -23.91
N ASP A 146 -20.20 -3.32 -24.21
CA ASP A 146 -20.30 -1.94 -23.68
C ASP A 146 -21.27 -1.83 -22.49
N ARG A 147 -21.59 -2.98 -21.84
CA ARG A 147 -22.54 -3.04 -20.73
C ARG A 147 -21.97 -3.77 -19.52
N ILE A 148 -22.55 -3.52 -18.37
CA ILE A 148 -22.14 -4.10 -17.07
C ILE A 148 -23.27 -5.02 -16.58
N TYR A 149 -22.91 -6.26 -16.28
CA TYR A 149 -23.87 -7.28 -15.83
C TYR A 149 -23.48 -7.88 -14.49
N ASP A 150 -24.47 -8.14 -13.67
CA ASP A 150 -24.35 -9.14 -12.61
C ASP A 150 -24.80 -10.49 -13.22
N ILE A 151 -23.97 -11.50 -13.08
CA ILE A 151 -24.19 -12.82 -13.65
C ILE A 151 -24.51 -13.80 -12.53
N TYR A 152 -25.64 -14.50 -12.66
CA TYR A 152 -26.10 -15.49 -11.70
C TYR A 152 -26.04 -16.88 -12.34
N ILE A 153 -25.56 -17.85 -11.56
CA ILE A 153 -25.38 -19.23 -12.02
C ILE A 153 -26.29 -20.14 -11.20
N SER A 154 -27.06 -20.97 -11.90
CA SER A 154 -27.87 -22.02 -11.28
C SER A 154 -27.54 -23.34 -11.95
N ILE A 155 -27.41 -24.41 -11.17
CA ILE A 155 -27.15 -25.75 -11.67
C ILE A 155 -28.44 -26.55 -11.51
N ILE A 156 -28.89 -27.14 -12.63
CA ILE A 156 -30.02 -28.06 -12.65
C ILE A 156 -29.47 -29.48 -12.73
N GLN A 157 -29.68 -30.26 -11.68
CA GLN A 157 -29.30 -31.66 -11.62
C GLN A 157 -30.44 -32.53 -12.15
N ASP A 158 -30.16 -33.42 -13.11
CA ASP A 158 -31.16 -34.36 -13.60
C ASP A 158 -31.01 -35.69 -12.86
N TYR A 159 -31.92 -35.98 -11.95
CA TYR A 159 -31.92 -37.20 -11.12
C TYR A 159 -32.46 -38.45 -11.84
N GLU A 160 -33.02 -38.32 -13.07
CA GLU A 160 -33.72 -39.43 -13.73
C GLU A 160 -32.90 -40.17 -14.81
N ILE A 161 -31.82 -39.59 -15.28
CA ILE A 161 -31.01 -40.17 -16.36
C ILE A 161 -29.54 -40.18 -15.93
N ASN A 162 -29.03 -41.37 -15.68
CA ASN A 162 -27.62 -41.77 -15.39
C ASN A 162 -26.58 -40.61 -15.33
N GLU A 163 -25.84 -40.63 -14.21
CA GLU A 163 -24.59 -39.92 -13.86
C GLU A 163 -23.98 -38.98 -14.93
N ASP A 164 -23.65 -37.77 -14.52
CA ASP A 164 -22.80 -36.78 -15.21
C ASP A 164 -23.45 -35.90 -16.29
N ASN A 165 -24.66 -35.33 -16.06
CA ASN A 165 -25.20 -34.31 -16.97
C ASN A 165 -25.90 -33.16 -16.21
N ASN A 166 -25.11 -32.34 -15.53
CA ASN A 166 -25.63 -31.09 -14.97
C ASN A 166 -25.82 -30.05 -16.07
N LEU A 167 -26.98 -29.42 -16.06
CA LEU A 167 -27.25 -28.26 -16.92
C LEU A 167 -26.98 -26.99 -16.13
N ILE A 168 -26.12 -26.12 -16.67
CA ILE A 168 -25.78 -24.84 -16.03
C ILE A 168 -26.61 -23.74 -16.70
N VAL A 169 -27.37 -23.03 -15.90
CA VAL A 169 -28.17 -21.88 -16.33
C VAL A 169 -27.43 -20.60 -15.91
N ILE A 170 -27.15 -19.73 -16.85
CA ILE A 170 -26.53 -18.42 -16.61
C ILE A 170 -27.54 -17.34 -16.96
N SER A 171 -27.84 -16.49 -15.98
CA SER A 171 -28.71 -15.32 -16.16
C SER A 171 -27.89 -14.03 -15.98
N PHE A 172 -28.13 -13.06 -16.84
CA PHE A 172 -27.45 -11.77 -16.86
C PHE A 172 -28.42 -10.68 -16.42
N ASP A 173 -28.10 -9.99 -15.36
CA ASP A 173 -28.82 -8.79 -14.92
C ASP A 173 -28.06 -7.55 -15.42
N ASP A 174 -28.67 -6.79 -16.32
CA ASP A 174 -28.06 -5.57 -16.88
C ASP A 174 -28.16 -4.44 -15.86
N ILE A 175 -27.05 -4.19 -15.18
CA ILE A 175 -26.95 -3.14 -14.17
C ILE A 175 -26.30 -1.86 -14.70
N THR A 176 -26.11 -1.75 -16.01
CA THR A 176 -25.42 -0.60 -16.66
C THR A 176 -26.00 0.73 -16.23
N ASP A 177 -27.32 0.87 -16.32
CA ASP A 177 -27.99 2.12 -15.97
C ASP A 177 -27.86 2.43 -14.47
N ASN A 178 -27.95 1.41 -13.62
CA ASN A 178 -27.78 1.55 -12.16
C ASN A 178 -26.34 2.00 -11.82
N VAL A 179 -25.33 1.35 -12.39
CA VAL A 179 -23.91 1.72 -12.19
C VAL A 179 -23.66 3.15 -12.71
N ASN A 180 -24.17 3.47 -13.88
CA ASN A 180 -24.03 4.82 -14.46
C ASN A 180 -24.72 5.87 -13.58
N LEU A 181 -25.90 5.58 -13.08
CA LEU A 181 -26.63 6.50 -12.18
C LEU A 181 -25.87 6.70 -10.87
N ILE A 182 -25.39 5.62 -10.27
CA ILE A 182 -24.57 5.70 -9.03
C ILE A 182 -23.30 6.54 -9.31
N ASN A 183 -22.64 6.31 -10.43
CA ASN A 183 -21.46 7.10 -10.82
C ASN A 183 -21.79 8.57 -11.05
N GLN A 184 -22.93 8.88 -11.68
CA GLN A 184 -23.39 10.26 -11.85
C GLN A 184 -23.68 10.93 -10.51
N ILE A 185 -24.35 10.24 -9.60
CA ILE A 185 -24.64 10.74 -8.24
C ILE A 185 -23.32 11.00 -7.50
N ASN A 186 -22.39 10.07 -7.52
CA ASN A 186 -21.09 10.21 -6.84
C ASN A 186 -20.27 11.36 -7.45
N ASN A 187 -20.23 11.47 -8.75
CA ASN A 187 -19.51 12.54 -9.45
C ASN A 187 -20.14 13.93 -9.22
N ALA A 188 -21.44 13.99 -8.96
CA ALA A 188 -22.15 15.23 -8.64
C ALA A 188 -22.01 15.65 -7.18
N LYS A 189 -21.59 14.74 -6.28
CA LYS A 189 -21.33 15.08 -4.88
C LYS A 189 -20.26 16.14 -4.77
N GLU A 190 -20.38 16.99 -3.76
CA GLU A 190 -19.42 18.05 -3.49
C GLU A 190 -18.27 17.52 -2.64
N SER A 191 -17.06 17.77 -3.08
CA SER A 191 -15.83 17.57 -2.31
C SER A 191 -15.34 18.89 -1.74
N VAL A 192 -14.67 18.83 -0.61
CA VAL A 192 -14.11 19.98 0.08
C VAL A 192 -12.58 19.91 0.02
N MET A 193 -11.95 21.04 -0.32
CA MET A 193 -10.50 21.18 -0.33
C MET A 193 -10.10 22.34 0.58
N LEU A 194 -9.19 22.07 1.51
CA LEU A 194 -8.57 23.08 2.37
C LEU A 194 -7.14 23.30 1.89
N ILE A 195 -6.78 24.55 1.61
CA ILE A 195 -5.42 24.94 1.20
C ILE A 195 -4.83 25.84 2.27
N GLU A 196 -3.61 25.52 2.69
CA GLU A 196 -2.82 26.36 3.57
C GLU A 196 -1.47 26.68 2.91
N VAL A 197 -1.12 27.98 2.86
CA VAL A 197 0.22 28.40 2.44
C VAL A 197 1.15 28.16 3.63
N ASP A 198 2.10 27.24 3.50
CA ASP A 198 2.86 26.67 4.63
C ASP A 198 3.72 27.70 5.37
N ASN A 199 4.40 28.56 4.64
CA ASN A 199 5.51 29.36 5.12
C ASN A 199 5.32 30.86 4.80
N LEU A 200 4.08 31.32 4.67
CA LEU A 200 3.76 32.66 4.17
C LEU A 200 4.49 33.77 4.95
N ASP A 201 4.48 33.73 6.30
CA ASP A 201 5.12 34.75 7.14
C ASP A 201 6.64 34.82 6.94
N GLU A 202 7.27 33.65 6.74
CA GLU A 202 8.73 33.57 6.50
C GLU A 202 9.08 34.09 5.10
N VAL A 203 8.29 33.70 4.10
CA VAL A 203 8.45 34.18 2.72
C VAL A 203 8.31 35.73 2.69
N ILE A 204 7.28 36.28 3.33
CA ILE A 204 7.04 37.71 3.43
C ILE A 204 8.23 38.43 4.12
N LYS A 205 8.73 37.87 5.24
CA LYS A 205 9.87 38.45 5.98
C LYS A 205 11.16 38.51 5.17
N THR A 206 11.36 37.52 4.28
CA THR A 206 12.56 37.43 3.43
C THR A 206 12.42 38.17 2.11
N THR A 207 11.23 38.73 1.82
CA THR A 207 10.93 39.50 0.61
C THR A 207 11.12 41.00 0.91
N GLU A 208 11.68 41.74 -0.03
CA GLU A 208 11.83 43.19 0.03
C GLU A 208 10.49 43.87 0.29
N GLU A 209 10.48 44.86 1.15
CA GLU A 209 9.26 45.47 1.70
C GLU A 209 8.30 45.96 0.61
N ASP A 210 8.83 46.57 -0.44
CA ASP A 210 8.06 47.11 -1.57
C ASP A 210 7.41 45.99 -2.42
N LEU A 211 7.97 44.80 -2.42
CA LEU A 211 7.51 43.66 -3.22
C LEU A 211 6.52 42.72 -2.47
N ARG A 212 6.37 42.88 -1.15
CA ARG A 212 5.47 42.06 -0.32
C ARG A 212 4.01 42.05 -0.79
N PRO A 213 3.41 43.24 -1.12
CA PRO A 213 2.02 43.24 -1.63
C PRO A 213 1.88 42.50 -2.98
N GLN A 214 2.89 42.66 -3.85
CA GLN A 214 2.93 41.93 -5.14
C GLN A 214 2.97 40.42 -4.94
N LEU A 215 3.85 39.95 -4.06
CA LEU A 215 3.98 38.54 -3.72
C LEU A 215 2.63 37.92 -3.24
N ILE A 216 1.97 38.61 -2.29
CA ILE A 216 0.67 38.19 -1.76
C ILE A 216 -0.38 38.13 -2.88
N ALA A 217 -0.39 39.15 -3.74
CA ALA A 217 -1.32 39.22 -4.87
C ALA A 217 -1.08 38.05 -5.89
N ASP A 218 0.18 37.71 -6.12
CA ASP A 218 0.55 36.63 -7.03
C ASP A 218 0.17 35.24 -6.47
N ILE A 219 0.37 35.03 -5.17
CA ILE A 219 -0.10 33.82 -4.46
C ILE A 219 -1.63 33.70 -4.56
N ASP A 220 -2.34 34.77 -4.20
CA ASP A 220 -3.80 34.83 -4.26
C ASP A 220 -4.31 34.54 -5.67
N ARG A 221 -3.68 35.17 -6.68
CA ARG A 221 -4.02 34.98 -8.11
C ARG A 221 -3.83 33.52 -8.53
N THR A 222 -2.73 32.90 -8.16
CA THR A 222 -2.42 31.51 -8.50
C THR A 222 -3.48 30.57 -7.92
N ILE A 223 -3.82 30.72 -6.65
CA ILE A 223 -4.83 29.88 -5.96
C ILE A 223 -6.23 30.13 -6.56
N ASN A 224 -6.58 31.37 -6.85
CA ASN A 224 -7.88 31.71 -7.47
C ASN A 224 -7.98 31.14 -8.90
N ASN A 225 -6.92 31.23 -9.70
CA ASN A 225 -6.88 30.64 -11.05
C ASN A 225 -7.08 29.13 -10.99
N TYR A 226 -6.43 28.48 -10.05
CA TYR A 226 -6.61 27.03 -9.81
C TYR A 226 -8.06 26.72 -9.41
N ALA A 227 -8.66 27.46 -8.49
CA ALA A 227 -10.06 27.29 -8.10
C ALA A 227 -11.01 27.45 -9.32
N ASN A 228 -10.74 28.43 -10.17
CA ASN A 228 -11.52 28.66 -11.39
C ASN A 228 -11.40 27.48 -12.36
N SER A 229 -10.22 26.89 -12.52
CA SER A 229 -10.01 25.73 -13.38
C SER A 229 -10.82 24.50 -12.90
N LEU A 230 -11.02 24.40 -11.60
CA LEU A 230 -11.84 23.37 -10.93
C LEU A 230 -13.34 23.71 -10.90
N LYS A 231 -13.74 24.87 -11.42
CA LYS A 231 -15.10 25.42 -11.27
C LYS A 231 -15.53 25.39 -9.79
N ALA A 232 -14.59 25.67 -8.89
CA ALA A 232 -14.79 25.61 -7.45
C ALA A 232 -15.29 26.94 -6.90
N LEU A 233 -16.12 26.87 -5.87
CA LEU A 233 -16.38 28.03 -4.99
C LEU A 233 -15.18 28.14 -4.06
N ILE A 234 -14.59 29.32 -3.96
CA ILE A 234 -13.43 29.56 -3.11
C ILE A 234 -13.70 30.68 -2.09
N ARG A 235 -13.22 30.50 -0.87
CA ARG A 235 -13.23 31.53 0.17
C ARG A 235 -11.90 31.52 0.93
N LYS A 236 -11.25 32.68 1.00
CA LYS A 236 -10.11 32.91 1.89
C LYS A 236 -10.67 33.27 3.28
N TYR A 237 -10.27 32.53 4.33
CA TYR A 237 -10.78 32.74 5.70
C TYR A 237 -9.69 33.12 6.69
N SER A 238 -8.42 33.10 6.25
CA SER A 238 -7.26 33.60 7.02
C SER A 238 -6.23 34.11 6.02
N SER A 239 -5.20 34.79 6.49
CA SER A 239 -4.11 35.35 5.65
C SER A 239 -3.49 34.29 4.73
N ASN A 240 -3.41 33.02 5.19
CA ASN A 240 -2.76 31.94 4.47
C ASN A 240 -3.67 30.73 4.22
N LYS A 241 -5.01 30.85 4.50
CA LYS A 241 -5.91 29.69 4.46
C LYS A 241 -7.12 29.93 3.56
N TYR A 242 -7.42 28.91 2.72
CA TYR A 242 -8.54 28.92 1.78
C TYR A 242 -9.35 27.64 1.92
N VAL A 243 -10.67 27.77 1.69
CA VAL A 243 -11.57 26.64 1.55
C VAL A 243 -12.17 26.68 0.15
N LEU A 244 -12.19 25.54 -0.51
CA LEU A 244 -12.77 25.36 -1.84
C LEU A 244 -13.81 24.23 -1.78
N THR A 245 -14.88 24.41 -2.55
CA THR A 245 -15.90 23.37 -2.75
C THR A 245 -16.09 23.15 -4.25
N THR A 246 -16.01 21.92 -4.71
CA THR A 246 -16.16 21.55 -6.13
C THR A 246 -16.78 20.17 -6.26
N LYS A 247 -17.23 19.83 -7.47
CA LYS A 247 -17.74 18.48 -7.75
C LYS A 247 -16.64 17.43 -7.63
N ASP A 248 -16.99 16.26 -7.15
CA ASP A 248 -16.06 15.14 -6.93
C ASP A 248 -15.33 14.71 -8.23
N ALA A 249 -16.02 14.79 -9.39
CA ALA A 249 -15.43 14.53 -10.70
C ALA A 249 -14.21 15.42 -11.01
N ASN A 250 -14.23 16.68 -10.55
CA ASN A 250 -13.10 17.60 -10.73
C ASN A 250 -11.91 17.19 -9.87
N ILE A 251 -12.17 16.73 -8.64
CA ILE A 251 -11.12 16.20 -7.75
C ILE A 251 -10.49 14.94 -8.37
N GLU A 252 -11.29 14.07 -8.94
CA GLU A 252 -10.78 12.86 -9.62
C GLU A 252 -9.84 13.22 -10.79
N THR A 253 -10.19 14.24 -11.53
CA THR A 253 -9.34 14.80 -12.61
C THR A 253 -8.00 15.30 -12.03
N GLU A 254 -8.04 16.02 -10.89
CA GLU A 254 -6.84 16.54 -10.23
C GLU A 254 -5.97 15.44 -9.64
N MET A 255 -6.56 14.38 -9.12
CA MET A 255 -5.81 13.21 -8.66
C MET A 255 -4.97 12.61 -9.79
N ASN A 256 -5.53 12.56 -11.01
CA ASN A 256 -4.82 12.07 -12.20
C ASN A 256 -3.69 13.02 -12.62
N LYS A 257 -3.86 14.35 -12.47
CA LYS A 257 -2.82 15.37 -12.70
C LYS A 257 -1.82 15.46 -11.54
N LYS A 258 -2.06 14.75 -10.42
CA LYS A 258 -1.24 14.76 -9.20
C LYS A 258 -1.17 16.14 -8.54
N PHE A 259 -2.21 16.97 -8.68
CA PHE A 259 -2.32 18.31 -8.08
C PHE A 259 -1.18 19.24 -8.52
N ASP A 260 -1.15 19.58 -9.81
CA ASP A 260 -0.11 20.44 -10.44
C ASP A 260 0.01 21.83 -9.83
N ILE A 261 -0.99 22.29 -9.07
CA ILE A 261 -0.91 23.55 -8.28
C ILE A 261 0.31 23.56 -7.34
N LEU A 262 0.71 22.37 -6.83
CA LEU A 262 1.90 22.26 -5.95
C LEU A 262 3.17 22.68 -6.69
N ASP A 263 3.29 22.35 -7.95
CA ASP A 263 4.44 22.78 -8.78
C ASP A 263 4.27 24.26 -9.21
N THR A 264 3.07 24.65 -9.63
CA THR A 264 2.77 26.03 -10.09
C THR A 264 3.04 27.08 -9.01
N ILE A 265 2.67 26.81 -7.75
CA ILE A 265 2.88 27.79 -6.66
C ILE A 265 4.36 28.00 -6.35
N ARG A 266 5.19 26.98 -6.53
CA ARG A 266 6.65 27.08 -6.32
C ARG A 266 7.32 28.00 -7.33
N GLU A 267 6.70 28.21 -8.48
CA GLU A 267 7.19 29.09 -9.53
C GLU A 267 6.90 30.57 -9.24
N VAL A 268 6.07 30.86 -8.24
CA VAL A 268 5.79 32.26 -7.82
C VAL A 268 7.09 32.89 -7.33
N SER A 269 7.56 33.90 -8.06
CA SER A 269 8.81 34.61 -7.77
C SER A 269 8.57 36.12 -7.92
N SER A 270 8.33 36.80 -6.81
CA SER A 270 8.07 38.23 -6.72
C SER A 270 9.05 38.85 -5.71
N GLY A 271 10.35 38.52 -5.91
CA GLY A 271 11.43 39.01 -5.02
C GLY A 271 11.60 38.16 -3.74
N ASN A 272 10.88 37.09 -3.59
CA ASN A 272 11.00 36.20 -2.44
C ASN A 272 12.26 35.32 -2.55
N LYS A 273 12.99 35.17 -1.44
CA LYS A 273 14.18 34.31 -1.33
C LYS A 273 13.81 32.86 -1.01
N LEU A 274 12.64 32.67 -0.37
CA LEU A 274 12.12 31.34 -0.02
C LEU A 274 10.98 30.96 -0.97
N THR A 275 10.96 29.71 -1.38
CA THR A 275 9.90 29.16 -2.24
C THR A 275 8.58 29.08 -1.47
N VAL A 276 7.50 29.48 -2.11
CA VAL A 276 6.13 29.32 -1.57
C VAL A 276 5.70 27.86 -1.74
N THR A 277 5.17 27.26 -0.69
CA THR A 277 4.63 25.89 -0.72
C THR A 277 3.21 25.82 -0.17
N LEU A 278 2.46 24.79 -0.55
CA LEU A 278 1.09 24.58 -0.11
C LEU A 278 0.92 23.22 0.57
N SER A 279 0.18 23.22 1.66
CA SER A 279 -0.41 22.01 2.24
C SER A 279 -1.89 21.95 1.88
N ILE A 280 -2.30 20.89 1.21
CA ILE A 280 -3.67 20.72 0.70
C ILE A 280 -4.29 19.47 1.33
N GLY A 281 -5.47 19.63 1.92
CA GLY A 281 -6.29 18.53 2.38
C GLY A 281 -7.58 18.45 1.58
N VAL A 282 -7.87 17.31 1.00
CA VAL A 282 -9.11 17.06 0.23
C VAL A 282 -9.93 16.00 0.96
N GLY A 283 -11.19 16.32 1.23
CA GLY A 283 -12.18 15.38 1.73
C GLY A 283 -13.22 15.08 0.66
N ARG A 284 -13.42 13.79 0.38
CA ARG A 284 -14.37 13.32 -0.66
C ARG A 284 -15.11 12.05 -0.22
N GLY A 285 -16.21 11.77 -0.87
CA GLY A 285 -16.99 10.54 -0.67
C GLY A 285 -17.80 10.48 0.62
N GLY A 286 -17.83 11.54 1.40
CA GLY A 286 -18.66 11.64 2.61
C GLY A 286 -20.15 11.73 2.28
N GLU A 287 -20.98 11.50 3.29
CA GLU A 287 -22.44 11.56 3.18
C GLU A 287 -22.94 12.98 2.91
N ASN A 288 -22.21 13.99 3.36
CA ASN A 288 -22.58 15.40 3.27
C ASN A 288 -21.32 16.29 3.26
N PRO A 289 -21.46 17.58 2.87
CA PRO A 289 -20.30 18.50 2.82
C PRO A 289 -19.59 18.71 4.16
N ALA A 290 -20.29 18.60 5.31
CA ALA A 290 -19.69 18.75 6.64
C ALA A 290 -18.70 17.61 6.92
N GLN A 291 -19.07 16.39 6.59
CA GLN A 291 -18.18 15.22 6.71
C GLN A 291 -16.97 15.33 5.75
N ASN A 292 -17.21 15.81 4.54
CA ASN A 292 -16.10 16.06 3.60
C ASN A 292 -15.16 17.17 4.13
N HIS A 293 -15.69 18.16 4.83
CA HIS A 293 -14.87 19.18 5.49
C HIS A 293 -14.01 18.57 6.63
N GLU A 294 -14.59 17.67 7.42
CA GLU A 294 -13.87 16.93 8.46
C GLU A 294 -12.73 16.09 7.84
N PHE A 295 -13.03 15.35 6.78
CA PHE A 295 -12.01 14.58 6.03
C PHE A 295 -10.91 15.49 5.48
N ALA A 296 -11.28 16.65 4.93
CA ALA A 296 -10.32 17.66 4.41
C ALA A 296 -9.43 18.21 5.53
N THR A 297 -9.98 18.41 6.73
CA THR A 297 -9.23 18.88 7.90
C THR A 297 -8.17 17.85 8.31
N ILE A 298 -8.59 16.60 8.49
CA ILE A 298 -7.66 15.49 8.81
C ILE A 298 -6.58 15.37 7.72
N ALA A 299 -6.98 15.42 6.46
CA ALA A 299 -6.07 15.31 5.31
C ALA A 299 -5.05 16.46 5.31
N LYS A 300 -5.49 17.70 5.57
CA LYS A 300 -4.62 18.88 5.64
C LYS A 300 -3.62 18.76 6.80
N ASP A 301 -4.09 18.32 7.96
CA ASP A 301 -3.23 18.12 9.13
C ASP A 301 -2.19 17.01 8.88
N LEU A 302 -2.56 15.97 8.14
CA LEU A 302 -1.61 14.95 7.69
C LEU A 302 -0.56 15.55 6.73
N ALA A 303 -0.99 16.41 5.78
CA ALA A 303 -0.07 17.08 4.86
C ALA A 303 0.95 17.94 5.62
N LEU A 304 0.46 18.75 6.55
CA LEU A 304 1.31 19.61 7.41
C LEU A 304 2.23 18.78 8.31
N GLY A 305 1.69 17.72 8.91
CA GLY A 305 2.45 16.81 9.80
C GLY A 305 3.53 16.00 9.07
N ARG A 306 3.46 15.91 7.74
CA ARG A 306 4.47 15.24 6.91
C ARG A 306 5.49 16.21 6.30
N GLY A 307 5.48 17.45 6.77
CA GLY A 307 6.43 18.49 6.35
C GLY A 307 5.87 19.51 5.35
N GLY A 308 4.60 19.43 5.01
CA GLY A 308 3.98 20.35 4.05
C GLY A 308 4.32 20.05 2.60
N ASP A 309 4.04 21.00 1.70
CA ASP A 309 4.33 20.93 0.26
C ASP A 309 3.73 19.70 -0.41
N GLN A 310 2.51 19.33 -0.03
CA GLN A 310 1.84 18.14 -0.53
C GLN A 310 0.32 18.25 -0.42
N CYS A 311 -0.35 17.40 -1.21
CA CYS A 311 -1.79 17.23 -1.13
C CYS A 311 -2.10 15.84 -0.57
N VAL A 312 -3.01 15.79 0.39
CA VAL A 312 -3.55 14.54 0.93
C VAL A 312 -5.03 14.49 0.60
N VAL A 313 -5.47 13.38 0.03
CA VAL A 313 -6.89 13.12 -0.28
C VAL A 313 -7.39 12.02 0.65
N LYS A 314 -8.44 12.30 1.40
CA LYS A 314 -9.07 11.36 2.33
C LYS A 314 -10.52 11.07 1.92
N SER A 315 -10.86 9.80 1.92
CA SER A 315 -12.24 9.29 1.87
C SER A 315 -12.45 8.35 3.06
N PHE A 316 -13.60 7.69 3.17
CA PHE A 316 -13.91 6.80 4.30
C PHE A 316 -12.77 5.81 4.61
N GLU A 317 -12.31 5.08 3.60
CA GLU A 317 -11.38 3.94 3.77
C GLU A 317 -9.97 4.23 3.26
N LYS A 318 -9.79 5.31 2.51
CA LYS A 318 -8.54 5.51 1.76
C LYS A 318 -7.96 6.90 1.98
N VAL A 319 -6.64 6.91 2.19
CA VAL A 319 -5.85 8.14 2.19
C VAL A 319 -4.80 8.02 1.08
N SER A 320 -4.71 9.04 0.24
CA SER A 320 -3.76 9.11 -0.88
C SER A 320 -2.91 10.38 -0.77
N PHE A 321 -1.64 10.27 -1.12
CA PHE A 321 -0.65 11.35 -0.97
C PHE A 321 -0.10 11.76 -2.34
N TYR A 322 0.05 13.06 -2.58
CA TYR A 322 0.55 13.66 -3.83
C TYR A 322 1.54 14.78 -3.50
N GLY A 323 2.64 14.88 -4.23
CA GLY A 323 3.66 15.92 -4.01
C GLY A 323 4.75 15.47 -3.03
N GLY A 324 5.31 16.39 -2.26
CA GLY A 324 6.39 16.13 -1.29
C GLY A 324 7.75 15.96 -1.97
N LYS A 325 8.00 16.70 -3.05
CA LYS A 325 9.26 16.62 -3.84
C LYS A 325 10.33 17.59 -3.39
N THR A 326 9.96 18.61 -2.62
CA THR A 326 10.93 19.61 -2.16
C THR A 326 11.87 19.02 -1.11
N LYS A 327 13.14 19.38 -1.19
CA LYS A 327 14.11 19.13 -0.10
C LYS A 327 13.61 19.87 1.14
N GLU A 328 13.51 19.16 2.24
CA GLU A 328 13.06 19.70 3.52
C GLU A 328 13.87 20.97 3.86
N VAL A 329 13.18 22.11 3.93
CA VAL A 329 13.79 23.37 4.38
C VAL A 329 13.67 23.42 5.90
N GLU A 330 14.80 23.53 6.56
CA GLU A 330 14.87 23.62 8.00
C GLU A 330 14.13 24.89 8.48
N LYS A 331 12.96 24.71 9.06
CA LYS A 331 12.23 25.82 9.71
C LYS A 331 12.94 26.20 11.01
N ARG A 332 13.27 27.48 11.15
CA ARG A 332 13.85 28.01 12.40
C ARG A 332 12.74 28.09 13.45
N THR A 333 12.51 27.01 14.16
CA THR A 333 11.41 26.90 15.13
C THR A 333 11.85 27.02 16.59
N LYS A 334 12.96 27.74 16.88
CA LYS A 334 13.42 27.98 18.26
C LYS A 334 12.31 28.56 19.16
N VAL A 335 11.44 29.40 18.58
CA VAL A 335 10.28 29.98 19.31
C VAL A 335 9.29 28.85 19.69
N ARG A 336 9.01 27.91 18.76
CA ARG A 336 8.10 26.80 19.02
C ARG A 336 8.70 25.87 20.11
N ALA A 337 9.96 25.49 19.98
CA ALA A 337 10.66 24.66 20.96
C ALA A 337 10.64 25.31 22.37
N ARG A 338 10.86 26.65 22.45
CA ARG A 338 10.78 27.38 23.69
C ARG A 338 9.38 27.32 24.32
N VAL A 339 8.33 27.57 23.55
CA VAL A 339 6.93 27.51 24.01
C VAL A 339 6.60 26.09 24.50
N ILE A 340 6.98 25.09 23.73
CA ILE A 340 6.75 23.67 24.07
C ILE A 340 7.55 23.31 25.35
N GLY A 341 8.82 23.74 25.45
CA GLY A 341 9.66 23.50 26.64
C GLY A 341 9.03 24.05 27.92
N HIS A 342 8.52 25.28 27.84
CA HIS A 342 7.83 25.87 29.01
C HIS A 342 6.51 25.15 29.32
N ALA A 343 5.70 24.79 28.31
CA ALA A 343 4.45 24.06 28.53
C ALA A 343 4.72 22.67 29.14
N LEU A 344 5.74 21.98 28.64
CA LEU A 344 6.16 20.68 29.16
C LEU A 344 6.63 20.79 30.62
N LEU A 345 7.42 21.82 30.93
CA LEU A 345 7.88 22.10 32.30
C LEU A 345 6.70 22.29 33.27
N GLU A 346 5.67 23.02 32.85
CA GLU A 346 4.46 23.22 33.66
C GLU A 346 3.74 21.89 33.90
N LEU A 347 3.54 21.09 32.85
CA LEU A 347 2.89 19.77 32.95
C LEU A 347 3.67 18.84 33.92
N ILE A 348 5.00 18.84 33.85
CA ILE A 348 5.87 18.07 34.76
C ILE A 348 5.69 18.56 36.19
N ASN A 349 5.71 19.88 36.41
CA ASN A 349 5.58 20.47 37.74
C ASN A 349 4.23 20.15 38.41
N GLU A 350 3.16 20.14 37.61
CA GLU A 350 1.80 19.79 38.06
C GLU A 350 1.62 18.29 38.34
N SER A 351 2.46 17.44 37.75
CA SER A 351 2.33 15.99 37.89
C SER A 351 2.88 15.52 39.25
N SER A 352 2.34 14.40 39.74
CA SER A 352 2.83 13.71 40.93
C SER A 352 4.13 12.94 40.63
N ASN A 353 4.18 12.27 39.51
CA ASN A 353 5.34 11.55 38.97
C ASN A 353 5.23 11.52 37.43
N VAL A 354 6.30 11.13 36.77
CA VAL A 354 6.36 11.07 35.30
C VAL A 354 6.79 9.64 34.89
N ILE A 355 6.09 9.10 33.92
CA ILE A 355 6.44 7.85 33.28
C ILE A 355 6.83 8.15 31.84
N ILE A 356 7.97 7.64 31.39
CA ILE A 356 8.46 7.79 30.02
C ILE A 356 8.35 6.43 29.32
N MET A 357 7.85 6.42 28.11
CA MET A 357 7.71 5.18 27.34
C MET A 357 8.00 5.48 25.85
N GLY A 358 8.64 4.55 25.17
CA GLY A 358 8.95 4.65 23.75
C GLY A 358 8.22 3.60 22.91
N HIS A 359 8.83 3.25 21.78
CA HIS A 359 8.29 2.21 20.89
C HIS A 359 8.73 0.81 21.32
N HIS A 360 8.05 -0.23 20.79
CA HIS A 360 8.19 -1.62 21.23
C HIS A 360 9.58 -2.26 20.98
N ASN A 361 10.39 -1.73 20.09
CA ASN A 361 11.77 -2.19 19.85
C ASN A 361 12.71 -0.98 19.98
N PRO A 362 12.98 -0.51 21.21
CA PRO A 362 13.70 0.75 21.38
C PRO A 362 15.10 0.70 20.77
N ASP A 363 15.42 1.74 20.02
CA ASP A 363 16.76 1.97 19.49
C ASP A 363 17.49 3.05 20.30
N MET A 364 18.66 3.47 19.85
CA MET A 364 19.45 4.48 20.58
C MET A 364 18.83 5.88 20.54
N ASP A 365 17.96 6.20 19.56
CA ASP A 365 17.25 7.49 19.59
C ASP A 365 16.15 7.48 20.65
N CYS A 366 15.36 6.43 20.67
CA CYS A 366 14.31 6.21 21.67
C CYS A 366 14.90 6.19 23.09
N LEU A 367 15.94 5.38 23.32
CA LEU A 367 16.58 5.26 24.65
C LEU A 367 17.29 6.56 25.06
N GLY A 368 18.03 7.18 24.15
CA GLY A 368 18.74 8.45 24.41
C GLY A 368 17.76 9.58 24.78
N ALA A 369 16.66 9.68 24.03
CA ALA A 369 15.58 10.62 24.31
C ALA A 369 14.96 10.38 25.71
N ALA A 370 14.70 9.11 26.04
CA ALA A 370 14.14 8.71 27.35
C ALA A 370 15.10 9.06 28.49
N ILE A 371 16.39 8.74 28.36
CA ILE A 371 17.44 9.04 29.37
C ILE A 371 17.58 10.56 29.56
N GLY A 372 17.66 11.32 28.45
CA GLY A 372 17.79 12.79 28.52
C GLY A 372 16.59 13.44 29.21
N MET A 373 15.40 12.99 28.90
CA MET A 373 14.16 13.48 29.54
C MET A 373 14.12 13.06 31.02
N TYR A 374 14.43 11.79 31.33
CA TYR A 374 14.52 11.27 32.71
C TYR A 374 15.45 12.10 33.59
N SER A 375 16.69 12.31 33.13
CA SER A 375 17.69 13.10 33.85
C SER A 375 17.18 14.53 34.11
N THR A 376 16.56 15.15 33.13
CA THR A 376 16.00 16.51 33.24
C THR A 376 14.88 16.53 34.30
N ILE A 377 13.96 15.59 34.28
CA ILE A 377 12.84 15.48 35.24
C ILE A 377 13.36 15.24 36.64
N ARG A 378 14.33 14.36 36.79
CA ARG A 378 14.99 14.09 38.10
C ARG A 378 15.68 15.35 38.63
N SER A 379 16.29 16.16 37.76
CA SER A 379 16.92 17.43 38.19
C SER A 379 15.89 18.45 38.72
N LEU A 380 14.61 18.28 38.35
CA LEU A 380 13.48 19.08 38.88
C LEU A 380 12.91 18.50 40.18
N ASN A 381 13.55 17.48 40.76
CA ASN A 381 13.12 16.76 41.97
C ASN A 381 11.77 16.06 41.84
N LYS A 382 11.47 15.56 40.64
CA LYS A 382 10.26 14.79 40.34
C LYS A 382 10.61 13.30 40.23
N GLU A 383 9.75 12.46 40.77
CA GLU A 383 9.83 11.01 40.52
C GLU A 383 9.62 10.73 39.05
N CYS A 384 10.48 9.92 38.48
CA CYS A 384 10.44 9.59 37.07
C CYS A 384 10.88 8.14 36.86
N TYR A 385 10.23 7.45 35.91
CA TYR A 385 10.50 6.07 35.55
C TYR A 385 10.48 5.92 34.01
N ILE A 386 11.27 4.99 33.49
CA ILE A 386 11.30 4.61 32.07
C ILE A 386 10.71 3.21 31.94
N VAL A 387 9.65 3.07 31.16
CA VAL A 387 9.04 1.77 30.87
C VAL A 387 9.81 1.08 29.76
N MET A 388 10.28 -0.12 30.06
CA MET A 388 11.03 -0.94 29.09
C MET A 388 10.78 -2.42 29.36
N ASP A 389 10.49 -3.19 28.33
CA ASP A 389 10.34 -4.64 28.37
C ASP A 389 11.25 -5.26 27.30
N ASP A 390 11.99 -6.29 27.68
CA ASP A 390 12.87 -7.09 26.81
C ASP A 390 13.70 -6.24 25.82
N PRO A 391 14.65 -5.44 26.32
CA PRO A 391 15.49 -4.61 25.46
C PRO A 391 16.36 -5.45 24.50
N HIS A 392 16.42 -5.02 23.27
CA HIS A 392 17.25 -5.67 22.24
C HIS A 392 18.73 -5.29 22.35
N ASP A 393 19.59 -6.09 21.74
CA ASP A 393 21.05 -5.90 21.68
C ASP A 393 21.46 -4.47 21.27
N ALA A 394 20.63 -3.80 20.47
CA ALA A 394 20.89 -2.44 19.97
C ALA A 394 21.11 -1.40 21.08
N VAL A 395 20.51 -1.59 22.24
CA VAL A 395 20.58 -0.65 23.39
C VAL A 395 21.33 -1.25 24.59
N GLN A 396 21.66 -2.54 24.55
CA GLN A 396 22.21 -3.29 25.69
C GLN A 396 23.50 -2.65 26.26
N TYR A 397 24.41 -2.25 25.39
CA TYR A 397 25.65 -1.60 25.82
C TYR A 397 25.41 -0.36 26.69
N MET A 398 24.41 0.44 26.34
CA MET A 398 24.06 1.64 27.14
C MET A 398 23.38 1.26 28.44
N LEU A 399 22.52 0.25 28.45
CA LEU A 399 21.84 -0.24 29.64
C LEU A 399 22.86 -0.82 30.63
N ASP A 400 23.84 -1.61 30.20
CA ASP A 400 24.92 -2.16 31.02
C ASP A 400 25.70 -1.04 31.72
N ARG A 401 25.98 0.05 31.01
CA ARG A 401 26.66 1.24 31.60
C ARG A 401 25.81 1.94 32.65
N LEU A 402 24.49 1.90 32.52
CA LEU A 402 23.56 2.53 33.49
C LEU A 402 23.31 1.65 34.68
N ASP A 403 23.33 0.31 34.55
CA ASP A 403 23.18 -0.65 35.64
C ASP A 403 24.29 -0.53 36.66
N ASP A 404 25.50 -0.17 36.24
CA ASP A 404 26.64 0.09 37.12
C ASP A 404 26.52 1.39 37.93
N ASP A 405 25.48 2.21 37.68
CA ASP A 405 25.30 3.55 38.24
C ASP A 405 24.11 3.58 39.22
N ASP A 406 24.38 3.83 40.49
CA ASP A 406 23.38 3.92 41.56
C ASP A 406 22.24 4.95 41.25
N ASN A 407 22.49 5.92 40.40
CA ASN A 407 21.47 6.94 40.01
C ASN A 407 20.38 6.35 39.13
N TYR A 408 20.61 5.18 38.51
CA TYR A 408 19.66 4.49 37.64
C TYR A 408 19.00 3.28 38.28
N LYS A 409 19.35 3.00 39.52
CA LYS A 409 18.70 1.95 40.29
C LYS A 409 17.19 2.22 40.35
N ASP A 410 16.40 1.21 40.02
CA ASP A 410 14.93 1.28 39.99
C ASP A 410 14.35 2.28 38.95
N THR A 411 15.15 2.77 37.99
CA THR A 411 14.71 3.69 36.91
C THR A 411 13.87 2.95 35.88
N PHE A 412 14.34 1.79 35.44
CA PHE A 412 13.70 0.99 34.41
C PHE A 412 12.66 0.07 35.03
N ILE A 413 11.42 0.19 34.56
CA ILE A 413 10.29 -0.60 35.08
C ILE A 413 9.60 -1.33 33.92
N ASN A 414 9.06 -2.51 34.21
CA ASN A 414 8.27 -3.24 33.22
C ASN A 414 6.84 -2.71 33.14
N ILE A 415 6.12 -3.09 32.10
CA ILE A 415 4.73 -2.69 31.83
C ILE A 415 3.83 -2.94 33.07
N ASN A 416 3.99 -4.07 33.74
CA ASN A 416 3.14 -4.45 34.87
C ASN A 416 3.33 -3.56 36.11
N ALA A 417 4.54 -3.04 36.32
CA ALA A 417 4.84 -2.15 37.44
C ALA A 417 4.11 -0.80 37.34
N VAL A 418 3.80 -0.34 36.11
CA VAL A 418 3.13 0.95 35.84
C VAL A 418 1.80 1.07 36.63
N LYS A 419 1.03 -0.02 36.71
CA LYS A 419 -0.26 -0.06 37.43
C LYS A 419 -0.14 0.32 38.91
N ASN A 420 0.99 -0.04 39.53
CA ASN A 420 1.22 0.20 40.95
C ASN A 420 1.76 1.61 41.24
N ILE A 421 2.39 2.24 40.27
CA ILE A 421 3.10 3.52 40.38
C ILE A 421 2.20 4.68 39.96
N LYS A 422 1.34 4.47 38.94
CA LYS A 422 0.51 5.53 38.34
C LYS A 422 -0.60 5.98 39.31
N ASN A 423 -0.95 7.25 39.23
CA ASN A 423 -2.10 7.87 39.92
C ASN A 423 -2.75 8.90 38.99
N ASP A 424 -3.82 9.53 39.46
CA ASP A 424 -4.63 10.47 38.62
C ASP A 424 -3.84 11.71 38.12
N LYS A 425 -2.74 12.04 38.78
CA LYS A 425 -1.88 13.18 38.39
C LYS A 425 -0.59 12.75 37.70
N SER A 426 -0.44 11.46 37.42
CA SER A 426 0.74 10.95 36.69
C SER A 426 0.74 11.46 35.25
N LEU A 427 1.91 11.80 34.75
CA LEU A 427 2.13 12.25 33.36
C LEU A 427 2.84 11.13 32.59
N LEU A 428 2.29 10.75 31.44
CA LEU A 428 2.96 9.85 30.49
C LEU A 428 3.61 10.69 29.40
N ILE A 429 4.92 10.51 29.20
CA ILE A 429 5.66 11.13 28.08
C ILE A 429 6.04 10.01 27.11
N LEU A 430 5.50 10.08 25.91
CA LEU A 430 5.87 9.19 24.82
C LEU A 430 7.01 9.82 24.03
N VAL A 431 8.12 9.13 23.91
CA VAL A 431 9.30 9.59 23.17
C VAL A 431 9.53 8.68 21.95
N ASP A 432 9.81 9.30 20.82
CA ASP A 432 10.14 8.65 19.56
C ASP A 432 9.03 7.75 19.03
N VAL A 433 7.79 8.04 19.42
CA VAL A 433 6.61 7.32 18.94
C VAL A 433 5.36 8.17 19.08
N HIS A 434 4.50 8.13 18.05
CA HIS A 434 3.18 8.75 18.09
C HIS A 434 2.08 7.82 17.55
N ASN A 435 2.46 6.62 17.12
CA ASN A 435 1.60 5.67 16.39
C ASN A 435 1.19 4.53 17.34
N GLU A 436 -0.12 4.24 17.38
CA GLU A 436 -0.72 3.18 18.21
C GLU A 436 -0.11 1.80 17.94
N SER A 437 0.26 1.53 16.68
CA SER A 437 0.82 0.23 16.26
C SER A 437 2.28 0.02 16.68
N TYR A 438 3.00 1.10 17.01
CA TYR A 438 4.44 1.04 17.31
C TYR A 438 4.78 1.32 18.77
N VAL A 439 3.88 1.95 19.54
CA VAL A 439 4.10 2.21 20.96
C VAL A 439 4.31 0.88 21.73
N LEU A 440 5.16 0.88 22.72
CA LEU A 440 5.48 -0.32 23.52
C LEU A 440 4.21 -1.01 24.06
N SER A 441 3.25 -0.23 24.57
CA SER A 441 1.99 -0.78 25.09
C SER A 441 0.85 0.25 25.04
N MET A 442 -0.17 -0.01 24.24
CA MET A 442 -1.40 0.80 24.24
C MET A 442 -2.17 0.65 25.56
N GLU A 443 -2.10 -0.53 26.21
CA GLU A 443 -2.69 -0.74 27.54
C GLU A 443 -2.14 0.27 28.55
N VAL A 444 -0.83 0.52 28.52
CA VAL A 444 -0.20 1.56 29.38
C VAL A 444 -0.73 2.95 29.02
N VAL A 445 -0.79 3.29 27.73
CA VAL A 445 -1.32 4.58 27.26
C VAL A 445 -2.73 4.84 27.82
N ASP A 446 -3.58 3.82 27.78
CA ASP A 446 -4.98 3.90 28.24
C ASP A 446 -5.10 4.15 29.77
N TYR A 447 -4.04 3.94 30.54
CA TYR A 447 -4.07 4.23 31.99
C TYR A 447 -3.96 5.72 32.29
N PHE A 448 -3.56 6.55 31.33
CA PHE A 448 -3.23 7.96 31.55
C PHE A 448 -4.21 8.90 30.86
N SER A 449 -4.69 9.90 31.58
CA SER A 449 -5.44 11.04 31.03
C SER A 449 -4.52 12.22 30.65
N ARG A 450 -3.25 12.17 31.08
CA ARG A 450 -2.27 13.22 30.85
C ARG A 450 -1.12 12.65 30.02
N ILE A 451 -1.16 12.86 28.72
CA ILE A 451 -0.23 12.28 27.73
C ILE A 451 0.47 13.40 26.97
N VAL A 452 1.80 13.29 26.85
CA VAL A 452 2.64 14.14 26.01
C VAL A 452 3.32 13.25 24.97
N ILE A 453 3.40 13.73 23.72
CA ILE A 453 4.14 13.06 22.64
C ILE A 453 5.27 13.98 22.18
N ILE A 454 6.51 13.43 22.10
CA ILE A 454 7.68 14.09 21.51
C ILE A 454 8.27 13.13 20.48
N ASP A 455 8.21 13.51 19.19
CA ASP A 455 8.58 12.59 18.11
C ASP A 455 9.01 13.39 16.86
N HIS A 456 9.88 12.77 16.04
CA HIS A 456 10.35 13.37 14.78
C HIS A 456 9.81 12.66 13.55
N HIS A 457 9.09 11.57 13.72
CA HIS A 457 8.54 10.77 12.62
C HIS A 457 7.37 11.48 11.91
N ARG A 458 7.18 11.17 10.62
CA ARG A 458 6.06 11.70 9.83
C ARG A 458 4.73 11.17 10.36
N LYS A 459 3.79 12.08 10.59
CA LYS A 459 2.46 11.73 11.13
C LYS A 459 1.75 10.69 10.27
N THR A 460 1.18 9.70 10.95
CA THR A 460 0.41 8.60 10.35
C THR A 460 -1.08 8.76 10.68
N LYS A 461 -1.91 7.92 10.06
CA LYS A 461 -3.36 7.92 10.33
C LYS A 461 -3.70 7.38 11.73
N ASP A 462 -2.84 6.52 12.27
CA ASP A 462 -3.04 5.83 13.56
C ASP A 462 -2.33 6.59 14.69
N PHE A 463 -2.54 7.90 14.73
CA PHE A 463 -1.94 8.80 15.72
C PHE A 463 -2.67 8.67 17.06
N ILE A 464 -1.92 8.49 18.16
CA ILE A 464 -2.46 8.38 19.53
C ILE A 464 -3.25 9.65 19.87
N GLN A 465 -4.52 9.49 20.21
CA GLN A 465 -5.46 10.59 20.47
C GLN A 465 -5.48 11.00 21.95
N GLY A 466 -6.12 12.11 22.27
CA GLY A 466 -6.31 12.56 23.65
C GLY A 466 -5.07 13.14 24.33
N THR A 467 -4.05 13.53 23.58
CA THR A 467 -2.81 14.08 24.11
C THR A 467 -2.98 15.53 24.58
N MET A 468 -2.41 15.87 25.75
CA MET A 468 -2.40 17.24 26.27
C MET A 468 -1.40 18.12 25.52
N LEU A 469 -0.27 17.52 25.11
CA LEU A 469 0.78 18.23 24.37
C LEU A 469 1.36 17.27 23.32
N SER A 470 1.47 17.74 22.08
CA SER A 470 2.08 16.98 21.00
C SER A 470 3.14 17.83 20.30
N TYR A 471 4.39 17.43 20.43
CA TYR A 471 5.54 18.03 19.75
C TYR A 471 6.10 17.03 18.75
N VAL A 472 5.49 17.03 17.58
CA VAL A 472 5.96 16.19 16.45
C VAL A 472 6.58 17.13 15.42
N GLU A 473 7.89 16.96 15.15
CA GLU A 473 8.68 17.86 14.32
C GLU A 473 9.49 17.07 13.29
N THR A 474 8.91 16.89 12.12
CA THR A 474 9.47 16.06 11.04
C THR A 474 10.77 16.58 10.44
N TYR A 475 11.10 17.85 10.73
CA TYR A 475 12.35 18.48 10.27
C TYR A 475 13.53 18.23 11.22
N ALA A 476 13.27 17.76 12.43
CA ALA A 476 14.33 17.34 13.34
C ALA A 476 14.97 16.04 12.83
N SER A 477 16.26 15.89 13.06
CA SER A 477 16.98 14.68 12.65
C SER A 477 16.57 13.46 13.48
N SER A 478 16.23 13.69 14.75
CA SER A 478 15.96 12.65 15.75
C SER A 478 15.16 13.20 16.93
N THR A 479 14.54 12.35 17.69
CA THR A 479 13.86 12.71 18.95
C THR A 479 14.89 13.17 20.00
N SER A 480 16.08 12.58 20.03
CA SER A 480 17.20 13.01 20.88
C SER A 480 17.61 14.47 20.58
N GLU A 481 17.57 14.91 19.32
CA GLU A 481 17.77 16.33 18.96
C GLU A 481 16.69 17.20 19.60
N LEU A 482 15.40 16.81 19.47
CA LEU A 482 14.26 17.54 20.04
C LEU A 482 14.38 17.67 21.56
N ILE A 483 14.68 16.55 22.25
CA ILE A 483 14.86 16.54 23.70
C ILE A 483 16.04 17.42 24.09
N THR A 484 17.17 17.35 23.39
CA THR A 484 18.35 18.19 23.63
C THR A 484 18.00 19.67 23.51
N GLU A 485 17.16 20.03 22.56
CA GLU A 485 16.70 21.42 22.39
C GLU A 485 15.75 21.84 23.53
N LEU A 486 14.76 20.99 23.87
CA LEU A 486 13.77 21.27 24.91
C LEU A 486 14.44 21.46 26.28
N ILE A 487 15.43 20.64 26.63
CA ILE A 487 16.18 20.73 27.89
C ILE A 487 16.75 22.13 28.10
N GLN A 488 17.25 22.77 27.04
CA GLN A 488 17.84 24.14 27.11
C GLN A 488 16.81 25.21 27.43
N TYR A 489 15.51 24.93 27.22
CA TYR A 489 14.42 25.89 27.54
C TYR A 489 13.66 25.50 28.82
N MET A 490 13.75 24.23 29.25
CA MET A 490 13.11 23.74 30.48
C MET A 490 13.93 24.10 31.72
N VAL A 491 15.26 24.07 31.61
CA VAL A 491 16.17 24.28 32.74
C VAL A 491 17.21 25.32 32.39
N GLU A 492 17.32 26.34 33.24
CA GLU A 492 18.25 27.47 33.02
C GLU A 492 19.72 27.05 32.91
N LYS A 493 20.11 26.03 33.70
CA LYS A 493 21.46 25.44 33.68
C LYS A 493 21.35 23.91 33.64
N PRO A 494 21.16 23.31 32.46
CA PRO A 494 21.05 21.87 32.35
C PRO A 494 22.28 21.14 32.90
N LYS A 495 22.04 20.14 33.72
CA LYS A 495 23.08 19.34 34.36
C LYS A 495 22.95 17.88 33.91
N LEU A 496 23.20 17.62 32.66
CA LEU A 496 23.32 16.24 32.18
C LEU A 496 24.70 15.70 32.57
N ARG A 497 24.75 14.47 33.02
CA ARG A 497 26.02 13.77 33.23
C ARG A 497 26.54 13.29 31.88
N GLU A 498 27.83 12.96 31.84
CA GLU A 498 28.50 12.51 30.64
C GLU A 498 27.75 11.34 29.95
N VAL A 499 27.32 10.33 30.70
CA VAL A 499 26.61 9.15 30.17
C VAL A 499 25.28 9.55 29.49
N GLU A 500 24.57 10.49 30.09
CA GLU A 500 23.28 11.02 29.57
C GLU A 500 23.50 11.82 28.28
N ALA A 501 24.54 12.65 28.27
CA ALA A 501 24.91 13.41 27.08
C ALA A 501 25.39 12.50 25.94
N VAL A 502 26.11 11.42 26.29
CA VAL A 502 26.53 10.37 25.32
C VAL A 502 25.30 9.65 24.75
N ALA A 503 24.31 9.29 25.58
CA ALA A 503 23.09 8.63 25.13
C ALA A 503 22.31 9.47 24.11
N LEU A 504 22.10 10.77 24.42
CA LEU A 504 21.44 11.71 23.51
C LEU A 504 22.23 11.88 22.18
N LEU A 505 23.57 12.01 22.28
CA LEU A 505 24.40 12.15 21.10
C LEU A 505 24.39 10.88 20.24
N ALA A 506 24.35 9.70 20.88
CA ALA A 506 24.23 8.41 20.18
C ALA A 506 22.89 8.32 19.40
N GLY A 507 21.78 8.78 20.00
CA GLY A 507 20.50 8.87 19.31
C GLY A 507 20.59 9.72 18.05
N ILE A 508 21.17 10.94 18.18
CA ILE A 508 21.39 11.82 17.03
C ILE A 508 22.26 11.13 15.96
N CYS A 509 23.34 10.46 16.39
CA CYS A 509 24.26 9.78 15.46
C CYS A 509 23.59 8.61 14.73
N LEU A 510 22.72 7.87 15.39
CA LEU A 510 21.98 6.76 14.79
C LEU A 510 21.15 7.27 13.60
N ASP A 511 20.26 8.19 13.84
CA ASP A 511 19.28 8.66 12.87
C ASP A 511 19.90 9.49 11.74
N THR A 512 20.98 10.20 12.05
CA THR A 512 21.71 10.98 11.04
C THR A 512 22.75 10.14 10.28
N LYS A 513 22.92 8.87 10.64
CA LYS A 513 24.02 8.02 10.13
C LYS A 513 25.37 8.77 10.26
N ASN A 514 25.68 9.17 11.49
CA ASN A 514 26.87 9.96 11.83
C ASN A 514 26.93 11.28 11.03
N PHE A 515 25.83 12.04 11.05
CA PHE A 515 25.70 13.37 10.43
C PHE A 515 25.76 13.37 8.88
N CYS A 516 25.45 12.21 8.25
CA CYS A 516 25.41 12.09 6.79
C CYS A 516 24.01 12.34 6.22
N PHE A 517 22.95 12.11 7.01
CA PHE A 517 21.55 12.22 6.56
C PHE A 517 20.74 13.12 7.48
N LYS A 518 19.72 13.80 6.95
CA LYS A 518 18.77 14.65 7.70
C LYS A 518 19.46 15.62 8.68
N THR A 519 20.65 16.08 8.41
CA THR A 519 21.45 16.88 9.32
C THR A 519 21.29 18.36 8.98
N GLY A 520 20.68 19.11 9.89
CA GLY A 520 20.52 20.55 9.80
C GLY A 520 21.39 21.32 10.78
N VAL A 521 21.25 22.62 10.79
CA VAL A 521 21.96 23.51 11.73
C VAL A 521 21.61 23.13 13.18
N ARG A 522 20.33 22.86 13.46
CA ARG A 522 19.83 22.46 14.79
C ARG A 522 20.52 21.19 15.30
N THR A 523 20.73 20.21 14.39
CA THR A 523 21.42 18.96 14.72
C THR A 523 22.84 19.23 15.23
N PHE A 524 23.59 20.09 14.51
CA PHE A 524 24.95 20.47 14.93
C PHE A 524 24.93 21.32 16.21
N GLU A 525 23.95 22.19 16.41
CA GLU A 525 23.78 22.97 17.65
C GLU A 525 23.53 22.04 18.84
N ALA A 526 22.64 21.04 18.67
CA ALA A 526 22.36 20.00 19.69
C ALA A 526 23.63 19.18 20.00
N ALA A 527 24.32 18.70 18.98
CA ALA A 527 25.56 17.94 19.17
C ALA A 527 26.65 18.77 19.87
N ALA A 528 26.81 20.05 19.49
CA ALA A 528 27.76 20.97 20.12
C ALA A 528 27.39 21.22 21.60
N PHE A 529 26.10 21.34 21.91
CA PHE A 529 25.61 21.47 23.29
C PHE A 529 25.95 20.22 24.12
N LEU A 530 25.66 19.04 23.61
CA LEU A 530 25.97 17.76 24.28
C LEU A 530 27.48 17.58 24.47
N ARG A 531 28.27 17.98 23.48
CA ARG A 531 29.75 17.92 23.56
C ARG A 531 30.28 18.83 24.72
N ARG A 532 29.68 20.00 24.90
CA ARG A 532 30.03 20.90 26.02
C ARG A 532 29.68 20.29 27.38
N LEU A 533 28.68 19.39 27.43
CA LEU A 533 28.29 18.68 28.65
C LEU A 533 29.09 17.39 28.89
N GLY A 534 30.06 17.12 28.01
CA GLY A 534 31.01 16.00 28.19
C GLY A 534 30.79 14.80 27.27
N ALA A 535 29.79 14.83 26.40
CA ALA A 535 29.56 13.71 25.48
C ALA A 535 30.82 13.41 24.64
N ASP A 536 31.36 12.20 24.75
CA ASP A 536 32.53 11.80 23.99
C ASP A 536 32.15 10.99 22.74
N THR A 537 32.62 11.43 21.60
CA THR A 537 32.39 10.76 20.31
C THR A 537 33.02 9.37 20.24
N VAL A 538 34.09 9.12 21.03
CA VAL A 538 34.69 7.78 21.13
C VAL A 538 33.73 6.81 21.82
N ASP A 539 33.06 7.26 22.87
CA ASP A 539 32.05 6.47 23.58
C ASP A 539 30.82 6.20 22.67
N VAL A 540 30.39 7.23 21.91
CA VAL A 540 29.31 7.03 20.91
C VAL A 540 29.72 5.95 19.89
N LYS A 541 30.96 6.00 19.41
CA LYS A 541 31.49 4.98 18.50
C LYS A 541 31.47 3.57 19.13
N ARG A 542 31.77 3.46 20.43
CA ARG A 542 31.74 2.18 21.16
C ARG A 542 30.31 1.59 21.25
N ILE A 543 29.31 2.44 21.42
CA ILE A 543 27.90 2.02 21.44
C ILE A 543 27.54 1.31 20.13
N PHE A 544 28.05 1.79 19.00
CA PHE A 544 27.80 1.21 17.68
C PHE A 544 28.85 0.18 17.23
N SER A 545 29.69 -0.28 18.16
CA SER A 545 30.65 -1.37 17.87
C SER A 545 29.92 -2.69 17.79
N GLU A 546 30.27 -3.50 16.82
CA GLU A 546 29.64 -4.82 16.61
C GLU A 546 30.66 -5.95 16.81
N ALA A 547 30.14 -7.13 17.12
CA ALA A 547 30.95 -8.33 17.25
C ALA A 547 31.57 -8.72 15.89
N LEU A 548 32.76 -9.28 15.93
CA LEU A 548 33.54 -9.63 14.73
C LEU A 548 32.78 -10.62 13.83
N ASP A 549 32.06 -11.57 14.42
CA ASP A 549 31.27 -12.58 13.70
C ASP A 549 30.11 -11.94 12.90
N ILE A 550 29.44 -10.94 13.48
CA ILE A 550 28.38 -10.15 12.82
C ILE A 550 28.97 -9.41 11.61
N TYR A 551 30.11 -8.75 11.82
CA TYR A 551 30.82 -8.03 10.75
C TYR A 551 31.23 -8.97 9.61
N ILE A 552 31.80 -10.14 9.95
CA ILE A 552 32.20 -11.15 8.94
C ILE A 552 30.97 -11.63 8.15
N THR A 553 29.90 -11.97 8.87
CA THR A 553 28.65 -12.45 8.24
C THR A 553 28.10 -11.42 7.26
N ARG A 554 28.09 -10.14 7.65
CA ARG A 554 27.66 -9.05 6.77
C ARG A 554 28.58 -8.89 5.55
N ALA A 555 29.89 -8.99 5.75
CA ALA A 555 30.86 -8.94 4.66
C ALA A 555 30.66 -10.11 3.67
N ASP A 556 30.30 -11.28 4.15
CA ASP A 556 30.00 -12.44 3.30
C ASP A 556 28.73 -12.22 2.46
N ILE A 557 27.70 -11.57 3.03
CA ILE A 557 26.53 -11.14 2.23
C ILE A 557 26.99 -10.19 1.10
N ILE A 558 27.77 -9.17 1.45
CA ILE A 558 28.26 -8.13 0.50
C ILE A 558 29.08 -8.76 -0.64
N LYS A 559 29.88 -9.75 -0.36
CA LYS A 559 30.67 -10.49 -1.37
C LYS A 559 29.78 -11.17 -2.44
N THR A 560 28.54 -11.50 -2.15
CA THR A 560 27.62 -12.11 -3.12
C THR A 560 27.05 -11.09 -4.11
N ALA A 561 27.30 -9.79 -3.88
CA ALA A 561 26.68 -8.71 -4.64
C ALA A 561 27.06 -8.74 -6.13
N LYS A 562 26.05 -8.62 -6.97
CA LYS A 562 26.19 -8.42 -8.42
C LYS A 562 25.73 -7.00 -8.73
N VAL A 563 26.59 -6.25 -9.43
CA VAL A 563 26.29 -4.85 -9.75
C VAL A 563 26.03 -4.73 -11.25
N LYS A 564 24.92 -4.07 -11.60
CA LYS A 564 24.56 -3.76 -12.99
C LYS A 564 23.89 -2.38 -13.03
N SER A 565 24.40 -1.49 -13.87
CA SER A 565 23.86 -0.13 -14.08
C SER A 565 23.62 0.66 -12.77
N GLY A 566 24.54 0.53 -11.81
CA GLY A 566 24.44 1.25 -10.53
C GLY A 566 23.50 0.59 -9.51
N ILE A 567 22.96 -0.60 -9.82
CA ILE A 567 22.12 -1.37 -8.90
C ILE A 567 22.91 -2.59 -8.41
N ALA A 568 23.03 -2.72 -7.09
CA ALA A 568 23.65 -3.88 -6.43
C ALA A 568 22.57 -4.83 -5.92
N VAL A 569 22.69 -6.11 -6.22
CA VAL A 569 21.80 -7.14 -5.66
C VAL A 569 22.65 -8.22 -5.00
N ALA A 570 22.43 -8.47 -3.72
CA ALA A 570 23.14 -9.49 -2.94
C ALA A 570 22.12 -10.52 -2.40
N LYS A 571 22.64 -11.69 -2.10
CA LYS A 571 21.85 -12.80 -1.58
C LYS A 571 22.44 -13.27 -0.24
N CYS A 572 21.60 -13.37 0.77
CA CYS A 572 22.01 -13.89 2.07
C CYS A 572 22.26 -15.40 2.03
N PRO A 573 23.26 -15.87 2.74
CA PRO A 573 23.40 -17.31 3.04
C PRO A 573 22.13 -17.85 3.73
N PRO A 574 21.79 -19.12 3.50
CA PRO A 574 20.56 -19.73 4.08
C PRO A 574 20.51 -19.77 5.60
N GLU A 575 21.66 -19.66 6.26
CA GLU A 575 21.82 -19.73 7.71
C GLU A 575 21.32 -18.45 8.41
N ILE A 576 21.15 -17.37 7.67
CA ILE A 576 20.70 -16.07 8.20
C ILE A 576 19.17 -16.03 8.19
N SER A 577 18.58 -16.09 9.38
CA SER A 577 17.13 -16.13 9.57
C SER A 577 16.52 -14.81 10.05
N ASN A 578 17.35 -13.79 10.36
CA ASN A 578 16.85 -12.49 10.82
C ASN A 578 16.80 -11.45 9.68
N SER A 579 16.05 -10.38 9.89
CA SER A 579 15.86 -9.29 8.91
C SER A 579 16.87 -8.14 9.07
N VAL A 580 17.64 -8.12 10.16
CA VAL A 580 18.54 -7.00 10.51
C VAL A 580 19.79 -7.01 9.63
N LEU A 581 20.48 -8.15 9.53
CA LEU A 581 21.71 -8.26 8.73
C LEU A 581 21.50 -7.94 7.24
N PRO A 582 20.42 -8.42 6.58
CA PRO A 582 20.13 -8.01 5.21
C PRO A 582 19.93 -6.49 5.06
N ALA A 583 19.30 -5.84 6.05
CA ALA A 583 19.09 -4.39 6.02
C ALA A 583 20.41 -3.63 6.15
N GLN A 584 21.27 -4.05 7.07
CA GLN A 584 22.62 -3.48 7.26
C GLN A 584 23.50 -3.67 6.02
N ALA A 585 23.48 -4.87 5.42
CA ALA A 585 24.22 -5.16 4.20
C ALA A 585 23.76 -4.30 3.02
N ALA A 586 22.44 -4.05 2.92
CA ALA A 586 21.90 -3.15 1.89
C ALA A 586 22.38 -1.71 2.09
N ASP A 587 22.41 -1.23 3.34
CA ASP A 587 22.94 0.11 3.66
C ASP A 587 24.44 0.21 3.29
N GLU A 588 25.22 -0.81 3.61
CA GLU A 588 26.66 -0.83 3.34
C GLU A 588 26.96 -0.89 1.83
N LEU A 589 26.21 -1.68 1.06
CA LEU A 589 26.32 -1.72 -0.41
C LEU A 589 26.06 -0.34 -1.03
N LEU A 590 25.13 0.42 -0.47
CA LEU A 590 24.80 1.76 -0.98
C LEU A 590 25.95 2.77 -0.77
N ASN A 591 26.85 2.51 0.17
CA ASN A 591 28.03 3.35 0.42
C ASN A 591 29.18 3.12 -0.58
N ILE A 592 29.06 2.10 -1.45
CA ILE A 592 30.09 1.77 -2.45
C ILE A 592 29.95 2.70 -3.66
N THR A 593 31.04 3.28 -4.09
CA THR A 593 31.11 4.19 -5.26
C THR A 593 30.47 3.55 -6.50
N GLY A 594 29.55 4.27 -7.12
CA GLY A 594 28.87 3.83 -8.34
C GLY A 594 27.59 3.05 -8.10
N ILE A 595 27.22 2.77 -6.84
CA ILE A 595 25.94 2.12 -6.50
C ILE A 595 24.92 3.21 -6.13
N GLN A 596 23.78 3.19 -6.81
CA GLN A 596 22.67 4.12 -6.62
C GLN A 596 21.49 3.46 -5.90
N ALA A 597 21.39 2.13 -5.99
CA ALA A 597 20.40 1.34 -5.28
C ALA A 597 20.97 -0.02 -4.91
N SER A 598 20.57 -0.55 -3.79
CA SER A 598 21.01 -1.86 -3.28
C SER A 598 19.80 -2.68 -2.84
N PHE A 599 19.85 -3.98 -3.10
CA PHE A 599 18.84 -4.94 -2.68
C PHE A 599 19.53 -6.17 -2.10
N VAL A 600 19.09 -6.58 -0.93
CA VAL A 600 19.58 -7.81 -0.28
C VAL A 600 18.39 -8.74 -0.07
N ILE A 601 18.51 -9.95 -0.60
CA ILE A 601 17.46 -10.97 -0.59
C ILE A 601 17.82 -12.04 0.46
N ALA A 602 16.95 -12.28 1.40
CA ALA A 602 17.11 -13.28 2.45
C ALA A 602 15.90 -14.22 2.47
N LYS A 603 16.15 -15.48 2.77
CA LYS A 603 15.10 -16.47 3.02
C LYS A 603 14.87 -16.53 4.53
N ILE A 604 13.68 -16.18 4.98
CA ILE A 604 13.26 -16.29 6.38
C ILE A 604 12.14 -17.35 6.51
N GLU A 605 11.84 -17.78 7.71
CA GLU A 605 10.87 -18.85 7.96
C GLU A 605 9.51 -18.62 7.29
N GLU A 606 9.06 -17.37 7.26
CA GLU A 606 7.76 -16.98 6.71
C GLU A 606 7.77 -16.68 5.19
N GLY A 607 8.94 -16.75 4.54
CA GLY A 607 9.02 -16.44 3.11
C GLY A 607 10.35 -15.82 2.64
N THR A 608 10.27 -14.95 1.66
CA THR A 608 11.44 -14.21 1.14
C THR A 608 11.37 -12.74 1.58
N TYR A 609 12.37 -12.32 2.33
CA TYR A 609 12.54 -10.94 2.76
C TYR A 609 13.48 -10.21 1.78
N ILE A 610 13.11 -8.99 1.39
CA ILE A 610 13.95 -8.15 0.52
C ILE A 610 14.16 -6.80 1.21
N SER A 611 15.40 -6.49 1.53
CA SER A 611 15.80 -5.16 2.01
C SER A 611 16.31 -4.33 0.83
N GLY A 612 15.69 -3.17 0.57
CA GLY A 612 16.08 -2.26 -0.49
C GLY A 612 16.47 -0.88 0.02
N ARG A 613 17.49 -0.29 -0.56
CA ARG A 613 17.97 1.07 -0.25
C ARG A 613 18.24 1.82 -1.55
N SER A 614 18.09 3.14 -1.54
CA SER A 614 18.33 3.97 -2.73
C SER A 614 18.70 5.41 -2.35
N LEU A 615 19.56 6.00 -3.12
CA LEU A 615 19.94 7.42 -2.99
C LEU A 615 18.93 8.38 -3.65
N GLY A 616 17.93 7.83 -4.32
CA GLY A 616 16.93 8.64 -5.02
C GLY A 616 15.62 7.90 -5.19
N UNK A 617 14.81 8.42 -5.95
CA UNK A 617 13.50 7.95 -6.18
C UNK A 617 13.17 6.50 -6.01
N UNK A 618 12.31 6.13 -6.06
CA UNK A 618 11.61 4.93 -5.93
C UNK A 618 12.40 3.68 -6.09
N UNK A 619 12.76 3.16 -5.30
CA UNK A 619 13.44 1.95 -5.27
C UNK A 619 12.69 0.81 -5.85
N UNK A 620 11.52 0.83 -5.76
CA UNK A 620 10.64 -0.12 -6.33
C UNK A 620 10.53 -0.10 -7.85
N GLU A 621 10.50 0.94 -8.30
CA GLU A 621 10.43 1.09 -9.76
C GLU A 621 11.71 0.57 -10.43
N MET A 622 12.83 0.92 -9.89
CA MET A 622 14.12 0.43 -10.40
C MET A 622 14.24 -1.09 -10.32
N PHE A 623 13.70 -1.70 -9.30
CA PHE A 623 13.72 -3.16 -9.15
C PHE A 623 12.83 -3.83 -10.21
N ARG A 624 11.64 -3.28 -10.49
CA ARG A 624 10.72 -3.77 -11.54
C ARG A 624 11.34 -3.69 -12.95
N GLU A 625 11.97 -2.58 -13.29
CA GLU A 625 12.57 -2.37 -14.62
C GLU A 625 13.68 -3.37 -14.93
N TYR A 626 14.45 -3.77 -13.93
CA TYR A 626 15.63 -4.61 -14.11
C TYR A 626 15.36 -6.12 -14.01
N TRP A 627 14.32 -6.54 -13.33
CA TRP A 627 14.09 -7.96 -13.03
C TRP A 627 12.84 -8.55 -13.69
N ASN A 628 12.08 -7.78 -14.44
CA ASN A 628 10.89 -8.24 -15.17
C ASN A 628 9.91 -9.07 -14.28
N ILE A 629 9.64 -8.59 -13.06
CA ILE A 629 8.70 -9.24 -12.14
C ILE A 629 7.36 -8.48 -12.15
#